data_f65926e4f8c2215b58bad3f30f99bd60
#
_entry.id   f65926e4f8c2215b58bad3f30f99bd60
#
_cell.length_a   1.000
_cell.length_b   1.000
_cell.length_c   1.000
_cell.angle_alpha   90.00
_cell.angle_beta   90.00
_cell.angle_gamma   90.00
#
_symmetry.space_group_name_H-M   'P 1'
#
loop_
_entity.id
_entity.type
_entity.pdbx_description
1 polymer ?
#
loop_
_entity_poly.entity_id
_entity_poly.type
_entity_poly.pdbx_seq_one_letter_code
_entity_poly.pdbx_strand_id
1 'polypeptide(L)'
;MKRINALTIAGTDPSGGAGIQADLKTFSALGAYGCSVITALVAQNTRGVQSVYRIEPDFVAAQLDSVFSDVRIDTTKIGMLAETDIVEAVAERLKRYQVQNVVLDTVMLAKSGDPLLSASAVETLRTKLLPQVALITPNLPEAAALLGTSHAQTEREMKAQGNALLAMGCGAVLMKGGHLDDAESPDWLFTRDGEMRFTAPRVQTKNTHGTGCTLSAALAALRPRHNGWADTVREAKTWLSAALAKADTLEVGHGIGPVHHFHAWW
;
A
#
# COMPACT_ATOMS: atom_id res chain seq x y z
N MET A 1 0.03 24.15 11.73
CA MET A 1 -0.54 22.80 11.45
C MET A 1 0.12 21.77 12.34
N LYS A 2 -0.64 20.83 12.93
CA LYS A 2 -0.07 19.71 13.69
C LYS A 2 0.76 18.81 12.76
N ARG A 3 1.97 18.43 13.15
CA ARG A 3 2.79 17.50 12.37
C ARG A 3 2.18 16.11 12.43
N ILE A 4 2.16 15.42 11.30
CA ILE A 4 1.61 14.08 11.15
C ILE A 4 2.71 13.08 11.42
N ASN A 5 2.43 12.10 12.30
CA ASN A 5 3.26 10.92 12.49
C ASN A 5 2.60 9.74 11.78
N ALA A 6 3.32 9.16 10.83
CA ALA A 6 2.88 8.04 10.02
C ALA A 6 3.69 6.79 10.33
N LEU A 7 3.02 5.65 10.53
CA LEU A 7 3.66 4.35 10.74
C LEU A 7 3.55 3.52 9.48
N THR A 8 4.64 2.89 9.04
CA THR A 8 4.58 1.78 8.09
C THR A 8 4.83 0.45 8.79
N ILE A 9 4.04 -0.57 8.45
CA ILE A 9 4.17 -1.95 8.89
C ILE A 9 4.36 -2.78 7.63
N ALA A 10 5.60 -3.16 7.30
CA ALA A 10 5.90 -3.84 6.04
C ALA A 10 7.29 -4.51 6.05
N GLY A 11 7.57 -5.30 5.02
CA GLY A 11 8.90 -5.81 4.74
C GLY A 11 9.85 -4.72 4.22
N THR A 12 11.15 -5.04 4.20
CA THR A 12 12.20 -4.16 3.68
C THR A 12 12.40 -4.33 2.18
N ASP A 13 12.92 -3.29 1.55
CA ASP A 13 13.54 -3.35 0.21
C ASP A 13 14.89 -2.62 0.27
N PRO A 14 16.02 -3.33 0.38
CA PRO A 14 17.33 -2.70 0.48
C PRO A 14 17.74 -1.90 -0.76
N SER A 15 17.09 -2.11 -1.92
CA SER A 15 17.26 -1.24 -3.09
C SER A 15 16.58 0.12 -2.95
N GLY A 16 15.70 0.26 -1.96
CA GLY A 16 15.06 1.52 -1.60
C GLY A 16 13.85 1.91 -2.42
N GLY A 17 13.37 1.05 -3.33
CA GLY A 17 12.29 1.36 -4.27
C GLY A 17 10.90 0.95 -3.79
N ALA A 18 10.80 0.01 -2.86
CA ALA A 18 9.54 -0.50 -2.30
C ALA A 18 9.65 -0.67 -0.77
N GLY A 19 8.71 -1.39 -0.16
CA GLY A 19 8.72 -1.70 1.26
C GLY A 19 8.79 -0.47 2.16
N ILE A 20 9.28 -0.65 3.40
CA ILE A 20 9.41 0.45 4.35
C ILE A 20 10.26 1.60 3.84
N GLN A 21 11.25 1.35 2.97
CA GLN A 21 12.12 2.39 2.44
C GLN A 21 11.37 3.35 1.51
N ALA A 22 10.51 2.83 0.62
CA ALA A 22 9.64 3.66 -0.20
C ALA A 22 8.60 4.41 0.65
N ASP A 23 8.04 3.73 1.66
CA ASP A 23 7.05 4.32 2.55
C ASP A 23 7.63 5.50 3.34
N LEU A 24 8.80 5.34 3.97
CA LEU A 24 9.47 6.39 4.73
C LEU A 24 9.89 7.57 3.84
N LYS A 25 10.38 7.31 2.61
CA LYS A 25 10.66 8.36 1.62
C LYS A 25 9.39 9.13 1.26
N THR A 26 8.28 8.42 1.02
CA THR A 26 6.98 9.02 0.69
C THR A 26 6.45 9.86 1.85
N PHE A 27 6.49 9.35 3.07
CA PHE A 27 6.10 10.11 4.26
C PHE A 27 6.90 11.39 4.40
N SER A 28 8.22 11.29 4.27
CA SER A 28 9.14 12.44 4.36
C SER A 28 8.87 13.47 3.25
N ALA A 29 8.72 13.02 1.99
CA ALA A 29 8.44 13.89 0.85
C ALA A 29 7.11 14.64 0.99
N LEU A 30 6.12 14.02 1.63
CA LEU A 30 4.82 14.60 1.91
C LEU A 30 4.73 15.26 3.30
N GLY A 31 5.86 15.47 3.99
CA GLY A 31 5.94 16.23 5.26
C GLY A 31 5.30 15.51 6.46
N ALA A 32 5.30 14.18 6.48
CA ALA A 32 4.97 13.37 7.65
C ALA A 32 6.24 12.79 8.29
N TYR A 33 6.27 12.71 9.62
CA TYR A 33 7.31 12.00 10.35
C TYR A 33 7.04 10.49 10.25
N GLY A 34 7.99 9.75 9.69
CA GLY A 34 7.84 8.32 9.42
C GLY A 34 8.41 7.46 10.54
N CYS A 35 7.59 6.53 11.05
CA CYS A 35 7.98 5.41 11.90
C CYS A 35 7.85 4.10 11.11
N SER A 36 8.53 3.03 11.52
CA SER A 36 8.44 1.73 10.85
C SER A 36 8.46 0.56 11.81
N VAL A 37 7.67 -0.46 11.48
CA VAL A 37 7.70 -1.81 12.03
C VAL A 37 8.01 -2.77 10.90
N ILE A 38 9.01 -3.63 11.06
CA ILE A 38 9.51 -4.52 10.02
C ILE A 38 8.88 -5.91 10.20
N THR A 39 8.25 -6.42 9.13
CA THR A 39 7.60 -7.73 9.11
C THR A 39 8.46 -8.82 8.49
N ALA A 40 9.38 -8.45 7.60
CA ALA A 40 10.36 -9.35 6.98
C ALA A 40 11.58 -8.56 6.52
N LEU A 41 12.76 -9.18 6.59
CA LEU A 41 13.97 -8.65 5.96
C LEU A 41 14.10 -9.32 4.58
N VAL A 42 14.22 -8.51 3.54
CA VAL A 42 14.26 -9.01 2.16
C VAL A 42 15.60 -8.65 1.53
N ALA A 43 16.28 -9.64 0.95
CA ALA A 43 17.39 -9.40 0.06
C ALA A 43 16.81 -9.23 -1.36
N GLN A 44 16.80 -7.99 -1.83
CA GLN A 44 16.15 -7.58 -3.08
C GLN A 44 16.95 -6.47 -3.76
N ASN A 45 16.88 -6.43 -5.07
CA ASN A 45 17.39 -5.34 -5.89
C ASN A 45 16.43 -5.06 -7.06
N THR A 46 16.83 -4.19 -8.00
CA THR A 46 15.99 -3.82 -9.15
C THR A 46 15.68 -4.98 -10.11
N ARG A 47 16.36 -6.13 -9.99
CA ARG A 47 16.15 -7.32 -10.82
C ARG A 47 15.19 -8.33 -10.18
N GLY A 48 14.88 -8.22 -8.87
CA GLY A 48 13.95 -9.09 -8.16
C GLY A 48 14.38 -9.45 -6.74
N VAL A 49 13.59 -10.30 -6.12
CA VAL A 49 13.80 -10.83 -4.77
C VAL A 49 14.74 -12.03 -4.84
N GLN A 50 15.82 -12.03 -4.04
CA GLN A 50 16.76 -13.15 -3.91
C GLN A 50 16.42 -14.02 -2.72
N SER A 51 16.05 -13.42 -1.57
CA SER A 51 15.66 -14.18 -0.38
C SER A 51 14.82 -13.31 0.57
N VAL A 52 14.03 -13.98 1.39
CA VAL A 52 13.22 -13.35 2.44
C VAL A 52 13.61 -13.99 3.78
N TYR A 53 14.01 -13.17 4.74
CA TYR A 53 14.23 -13.60 6.12
C TYR A 53 12.99 -13.24 6.95
N ARG A 54 12.37 -14.27 7.51
CA ARG A 54 11.19 -14.14 8.36
C ARG A 54 11.55 -13.51 9.70
N ILE A 55 10.74 -12.59 10.16
CA ILE A 55 10.78 -12.07 11.53
C ILE A 55 9.72 -12.81 12.35
N GLU A 56 10.08 -13.24 13.56
CA GLU A 56 9.15 -13.93 14.44
C GLU A 56 7.96 -13.02 14.80
N PRO A 57 6.71 -13.55 14.80
CA PRO A 57 5.50 -12.76 15.06
C PRO A 57 5.53 -12.04 16.41
N ASP A 58 6.10 -12.66 17.44
CA ASP A 58 6.27 -12.04 18.76
C ASP A 58 7.17 -10.81 18.69
N PHE A 59 8.19 -10.81 17.83
CA PHE A 59 9.05 -9.65 17.67
C PHE A 59 8.38 -8.54 16.84
N VAL A 60 7.56 -8.89 15.86
CA VAL A 60 6.70 -7.91 15.16
C VAL A 60 5.73 -7.27 16.15
N ALA A 61 5.11 -8.08 17.02
CA ALA A 61 4.24 -7.60 18.08
C ALA A 61 4.97 -6.67 19.07
N ALA A 62 6.19 -7.02 19.47
CA ALA A 62 7.01 -6.20 20.37
C ALA A 62 7.39 -4.84 19.73
N GLN A 63 7.71 -4.80 18.42
CA GLN A 63 7.94 -3.55 17.70
C GLN A 63 6.67 -2.67 17.70
N LEU A 64 5.50 -3.26 17.44
CA LEU A 64 4.20 -2.55 17.48
C LEU A 64 3.89 -2.01 18.86
N ASP A 65 4.04 -2.84 19.89
CA ASP A 65 3.82 -2.44 21.28
C ASP A 65 4.77 -1.29 21.70
N SER A 66 6.04 -1.35 21.29
CA SER A 66 7.02 -0.29 21.54
C SER A 66 6.62 1.05 20.90
N VAL A 67 6.20 1.02 19.63
CA VAL A 67 5.80 2.24 18.92
C VAL A 67 4.48 2.79 19.46
N PHE A 68 3.43 1.96 19.56
CA PHE A 68 2.11 2.44 19.95
C PHE A 68 1.99 2.86 21.41
N SER A 69 2.86 2.36 22.29
CA SER A 69 2.86 2.78 23.73
C SER A 69 3.48 4.15 23.97
N ASP A 70 4.28 4.68 23.04
CA ASP A 70 5.04 5.92 23.24
C ASP A 70 4.75 6.96 22.14
N VAL A 71 4.76 6.54 20.88
CA VAL A 71 4.64 7.45 19.75
C VAL A 71 3.18 7.67 19.37
N ARG A 72 2.73 8.93 19.38
CA ARG A 72 1.43 9.28 18.80
C ARG A 72 1.44 9.02 17.30
N ILE A 73 0.66 8.06 16.83
CA ILE A 73 0.48 7.74 15.42
C ILE A 73 -0.84 8.32 14.92
N ASP A 74 -0.81 9.15 13.89
CA ASP A 74 -1.97 9.78 13.29
C ASP A 74 -2.54 8.95 12.11
N THR A 75 -1.70 8.13 11.48
CA THR A 75 -2.05 7.26 10.34
C THR A 75 -1.09 6.08 10.23
N THR A 76 -1.56 4.97 9.69
CA THR A 76 -0.76 3.75 9.52
C THR A 76 -0.93 3.21 8.10
N LYS A 77 0.19 2.85 7.45
CA LYS A 77 0.18 2.08 6.21
C LYS A 77 0.64 0.66 6.51
N ILE A 78 -0.08 -0.32 6.00
CA ILE A 78 0.31 -1.73 6.04
C ILE A 78 0.66 -2.18 4.63
N GLY A 79 1.83 -2.80 4.49
CA GLY A 79 2.30 -3.42 3.24
C GLY A 79 2.38 -4.94 3.38
N MET A 80 3.50 -5.54 2.91
CA MET A 80 3.72 -6.97 2.94
C MET A 80 3.80 -7.51 4.37
N LEU A 81 2.94 -8.47 4.70
CA LEU A 81 2.91 -9.17 6.00
C LEU A 81 3.45 -10.60 5.92
N ALA A 82 3.52 -11.18 4.72
CA ALA A 82 4.07 -12.50 4.37
C ALA A 82 3.29 -13.69 4.95
N GLU A 83 3.09 -13.77 6.26
CA GLU A 83 2.64 -14.98 6.97
C GLU A 83 1.36 -14.75 7.77
N THR A 84 0.59 -15.83 7.97
CA THR A 84 -0.69 -15.81 8.70
C THR A 84 -0.55 -15.27 10.12
N ASP A 85 0.44 -15.74 10.86
CA ASP A 85 0.67 -15.36 12.25
C ASP A 85 1.13 -13.90 12.41
N ILE A 86 1.83 -13.34 11.41
CA ILE A 86 2.17 -11.91 11.37
C ILE A 86 0.88 -11.09 11.11
N VAL A 87 0.00 -11.54 10.19
CA VAL A 87 -1.30 -10.88 9.98
C VAL A 87 -2.10 -10.85 11.28
N GLU A 88 -2.14 -11.97 12.02
CA GLU A 88 -2.83 -12.06 13.31
C GLU A 88 -2.23 -11.12 14.36
N ALA A 89 -0.91 -11.11 14.51
CA ALA A 89 -0.21 -10.24 15.44
C ALA A 89 -0.48 -8.76 15.16
N VAL A 90 -0.45 -8.36 13.89
CA VAL A 90 -0.78 -6.98 13.47
C VAL A 90 -2.24 -6.66 13.77
N ALA A 91 -3.19 -7.51 13.36
CA ALA A 91 -4.62 -7.29 13.57
C ALA A 91 -4.98 -7.15 15.06
N GLU A 92 -4.35 -7.98 15.92
CA GLU A 92 -4.55 -7.90 17.37
C GLU A 92 -4.05 -6.56 17.93
N ARG A 93 -2.86 -6.08 17.52
CA ARG A 93 -2.30 -4.81 17.99
C ARG A 93 -3.09 -3.61 17.49
N LEU A 94 -3.55 -3.61 16.24
CA LEU A 94 -4.44 -2.55 15.75
C LEU A 94 -5.70 -2.43 16.60
N LYS A 95 -6.31 -3.57 16.96
CA LYS A 95 -7.50 -3.63 17.82
C LYS A 95 -7.18 -3.15 19.24
N ARG A 96 -6.08 -3.65 19.84
CA ARG A 96 -5.67 -3.32 21.21
C ARG A 96 -5.43 -1.83 21.39
N TYR A 97 -4.73 -1.20 20.43
CA TYR A 97 -4.39 0.23 20.48
C TYR A 97 -5.42 1.12 19.78
N GLN A 98 -6.54 0.56 19.31
CA GLN A 98 -7.63 1.29 18.63
C GLN A 98 -7.11 2.18 17.48
N VAL A 99 -6.18 1.64 16.68
CA VAL A 99 -5.49 2.38 15.63
C VAL A 99 -6.47 2.85 14.56
N GLN A 100 -6.41 4.15 14.24
CA GLN A 100 -7.27 4.79 13.24
C GLN A 100 -6.49 5.09 11.95
N ASN A 101 -7.23 5.41 10.87
CA ASN A 101 -6.64 5.80 9.57
C ASN A 101 -5.63 4.76 9.03
N VAL A 102 -6.02 3.49 9.04
CA VAL A 102 -5.19 2.41 8.52
C VAL A 102 -5.43 2.26 7.02
N VAL A 103 -4.37 2.38 6.21
CA VAL A 103 -4.35 2.09 4.77
C VAL A 103 -3.64 0.75 4.55
N LEU A 104 -4.34 -0.22 4.00
CA LEU A 104 -3.80 -1.54 3.68
C LEU A 104 -3.51 -1.64 2.17
N ASP A 105 -2.23 -1.76 1.82
CA ASP A 105 -1.81 -2.21 0.50
C ASP A 105 -1.89 -3.74 0.46
N THR A 106 -2.74 -4.27 -0.39
CA THR A 106 -3.07 -5.70 -0.45
C THR A 106 -2.02 -6.51 -1.22
N VAL A 107 -0.74 -6.28 -0.91
CA VAL A 107 0.40 -6.88 -1.62
C VAL A 107 0.37 -8.41 -1.49
N MET A 108 0.10 -9.11 -2.61
CA MET A 108 0.05 -10.57 -2.67
C MET A 108 1.13 -11.17 -3.56
N LEU A 109 1.59 -10.41 -4.56
CA LEU A 109 2.60 -10.82 -5.51
C LEU A 109 3.70 -9.76 -5.61
N ALA A 110 4.96 -10.20 -5.71
CA ALA A 110 6.05 -9.33 -6.12
C ALA A 110 5.89 -8.93 -7.60
N LYS A 111 6.56 -7.88 -8.04
CA LYS A 111 6.59 -7.51 -9.47
C LYS A 111 7.18 -8.61 -10.37
N SER A 112 8.03 -9.47 -9.81
CA SER A 112 8.56 -10.68 -10.47
C SER A 112 7.52 -11.77 -10.67
N GLY A 113 6.33 -11.68 -10.03
CA GLY A 113 5.28 -12.70 -10.04
C GLY A 113 5.37 -13.68 -8.86
N ASP A 114 6.39 -13.58 -8.02
CA ASP A 114 6.55 -14.46 -6.85
C ASP A 114 5.45 -14.18 -5.81
N PRO A 115 4.81 -15.23 -5.24
CA PRO A 115 3.83 -15.05 -4.18
C PRO A 115 4.50 -14.50 -2.91
N LEU A 116 3.96 -13.41 -2.40
CA LEU A 116 4.40 -12.74 -1.16
C LEU A 116 3.45 -13.01 0.02
N LEU A 117 2.33 -13.68 -0.22
CA LEU A 117 1.34 -14.03 0.79
C LEU A 117 0.80 -15.44 0.51
N SER A 118 0.75 -16.29 1.54
CA SER A 118 0.15 -17.62 1.43
C SER A 118 -1.37 -17.57 1.34
N ALA A 119 -2.02 -18.61 0.82
CA ALA A 119 -3.49 -18.68 0.72
C ALA A 119 -4.16 -18.57 2.10
N SER A 120 -3.59 -19.17 3.14
CA SER A 120 -4.07 -19.06 4.52
C SER A 120 -3.95 -17.64 5.07
N ALA A 121 -2.86 -16.93 4.71
CA ALA A 121 -2.67 -15.54 5.10
C ALA A 121 -3.66 -14.60 4.39
N VAL A 122 -4.06 -14.87 3.15
CA VAL A 122 -5.12 -14.13 2.44
C VAL A 122 -6.45 -14.26 3.19
N GLU A 123 -6.82 -15.48 3.63
CA GLU A 123 -8.06 -15.69 4.39
C GLU A 123 -8.02 -14.97 5.76
N THR A 124 -6.89 -15.03 6.45
CA THR A 124 -6.71 -14.32 7.73
C THR A 124 -6.73 -12.80 7.55
N LEU A 125 -6.10 -12.28 6.50
CA LEU A 125 -6.16 -10.87 6.15
C LEU A 125 -7.60 -10.43 5.89
N ARG A 126 -8.36 -11.23 5.13
CA ARG A 126 -9.77 -10.97 4.80
C ARG A 126 -10.66 -10.94 6.03
N THR A 127 -10.48 -11.88 6.96
CA THR A 127 -11.40 -12.08 8.10
C THR A 127 -11.00 -11.27 9.35
N LYS A 128 -9.70 -11.07 9.59
CA LYS A 128 -9.21 -10.43 10.83
C LYS A 128 -8.72 -9.00 10.63
N LEU A 129 -8.08 -8.70 9.49
CA LEU A 129 -7.45 -7.39 9.29
C LEU A 129 -8.34 -6.43 8.50
N LEU A 130 -8.94 -6.90 7.39
CA LEU A 130 -9.73 -6.07 6.48
C LEU A 130 -10.87 -5.29 7.17
N PRO A 131 -11.64 -5.85 8.12
CA PRO A 131 -12.68 -5.11 8.83
C PRO A 131 -12.17 -3.98 9.74
N GLN A 132 -10.86 -3.91 10.00
CA GLN A 132 -10.24 -2.90 10.87
C GLN A 132 -9.61 -1.75 10.10
N VAL A 133 -9.55 -1.83 8.76
CA VAL A 133 -8.84 -0.82 7.95
C VAL A 133 -9.77 0.23 7.37
N ALA A 134 -9.27 1.45 7.27
CA ALA A 134 -10.01 2.57 6.74
C ALA A 134 -10.04 2.61 5.21
N LEU A 135 -9.01 2.05 4.56
CA LEU A 135 -8.91 1.96 3.11
C LEU A 135 -8.07 0.75 2.72
N ILE A 136 -8.50 0.02 1.69
CA ILE A 136 -7.67 -0.97 0.98
C ILE A 136 -7.38 -0.49 -0.44
N THR A 137 -6.22 -0.89 -1.00
CA THR A 137 -5.78 -0.42 -2.33
C THR A 137 -5.45 -1.57 -3.28
N PRO A 138 -6.38 -2.49 -3.57
CA PRO A 138 -6.12 -3.64 -4.43
C PRO A 138 -5.97 -3.24 -5.90
N ASN A 139 -5.08 -3.94 -6.62
CA ASN A 139 -5.14 -4.04 -8.07
C ASN A 139 -6.13 -5.14 -8.48
N LEU A 140 -6.35 -5.35 -9.79
CA LEU A 140 -7.36 -6.31 -10.28
C LEU A 140 -7.03 -7.76 -9.87
N PRO A 141 -5.79 -8.26 -10.00
CA PRO A 141 -5.42 -9.58 -9.49
C PRO A 141 -5.60 -9.74 -7.97
N GLU A 142 -5.22 -8.73 -7.18
CA GLU A 142 -5.37 -8.73 -5.71
C GLU A 142 -6.85 -8.74 -5.30
N ALA A 143 -7.69 -7.96 -5.97
CA ALA A 143 -9.12 -7.96 -5.75
C ALA A 143 -9.76 -9.33 -6.02
N ALA A 144 -9.37 -9.96 -7.13
CA ALA A 144 -9.81 -11.29 -7.49
C ALA A 144 -9.40 -12.33 -6.45
N ALA A 145 -8.17 -12.27 -5.96
CA ALA A 145 -7.67 -13.18 -4.91
C ALA A 145 -8.45 -13.01 -3.59
N LEU A 146 -8.73 -11.76 -3.18
CA LEU A 146 -9.54 -11.48 -1.98
C LEU A 146 -10.97 -11.98 -2.11
N LEU A 147 -11.56 -11.94 -3.31
CA LEU A 147 -12.93 -12.35 -3.56
C LEU A 147 -13.06 -13.84 -3.92
N GLY A 148 -11.96 -14.52 -4.25
CA GLY A 148 -11.99 -15.90 -4.76
C GLY A 148 -12.61 -16.00 -6.16
N THR A 149 -12.39 -14.99 -7.03
CA THR A 149 -12.95 -14.88 -8.39
C THR A 149 -11.85 -14.70 -9.43
N SER A 150 -12.22 -14.68 -10.73
CA SER A 150 -11.33 -14.20 -11.79
C SER A 150 -11.15 -12.68 -11.70
N HIS A 151 -9.99 -12.17 -12.15
CA HIS A 151 -9.76 -10.73 -12.16
C HIS A 151 -10.60 -10.03 -13.26
N ALA A 152 -11.04 -8.82 -12.95
CA ALA A 152 -11.86 -8.01 -13.86
C ALA A 152 -11.10 -7.70 -15.16
N GLN A 153 -11.79 -7.82 -16.28
CA GLN A 153 -11.31 -7.47 -17.63
C GLN A 153 -11.90 -6.15 -18.11
N THR A 154 -12.97 -5.70 -17.48
CA THR A 154 -13.71 -4.48 -17.83
C THR A 154 -13.90 -3.58 -16.62
N GLU A 155 -14.10 -2.29 -16.87
CA GLU A 155 -14.39 -1.31 -15.81
C GLU A 155 -15.70 -1.65 -15.07
N ARG A 156 -16.69 -2.27 -15.75
CA ARG A 156 -17.92 -2.74 -15.12
C ARG A 156 -17.67 -3.87 -14.12
N GLU A 157 -16.82 -4.84 -14.47
CA GLU A 157 -16.44 -5.93 -13.57
C GLU A 157 -15.59 -5.41 -12.40
N MET A 158 -14.67 -4.48 -12.67
CA MET A 158 -13.88 -3.79 -11.64
C MET A 158 -14.78 -3.09 -10.62
N LYS A 159 -15.86 -2.41 -11.07
CA LYS A 159 -16.83 -1.78 -10.16
C LYS A 159 -17.60 -2.82 -9.34
N ALA A 160 -18.01 -3.93 -9.94
CA ALA A 160 -18.68 -5.00 -9.22
C ALA A 160 -17.78 -5.60 -8.12
N GLN A 161 -16.50 -5.85 -8.44
CA GLN A 161 -15.52 -6.34 -7.47
C GLN A 161 -15.22 -5.30 -6.36
N GLY A 162 -15.10 -4.01 -6.69
CA GLY A 162 -14.89 -2.94 -5.72
C GLY A 162 -16.03 -2.85 -4.68
N ASN A 163 -17.28 -2.94 -5.14
CA ASN A 163 -18.45 -2.98 -4.25
C ASN A 163 -18.49 -4.24 -3.40
N ALA A 164 -18.13 -5.40 -3.96
CA ALA A 164 -18.06 -6.66 -3.21
C ALA A 164 -16.98 -6.59 -2.10
N LEU A 165 -15.82 -5.99 -2.39
CA LEU A 165 -14.77 -5.78 -1.37
C LEU A 165 -15.22 -4.82 -0.28
N LEU A 166 -15.91 -3.73 -0.62
CA LEU A 166 -16.45 -2.79 0.37
C LEU A 166 -17.45 -3.49 1.31
N ALA A 167 -18.25 -4.40 0.77
CA ALA A 167 -19.20 -5.20 1.55
C ALA A 167 -18.53 -6.18 2.54
N MET A 168 -17.22 -6.45 2.40
CA MET A 168 -16.45 -7.26 3.36
C MET A 168 -16.10 -6.50 4.65
N GLY A 169 -16.42 -5.20 4.76
CA GLY A 169 -16.40 -4.45 6.01
C GLY A 169 -15.27 -3.43 6.17
N CYS A 170 -14.38 -3.26 5.20
CA CYS A 170 -13.42 -2.14 5.22
C CYS A 170 -14.13 -0.78 5.06
N GLY A 171 -13.45 0.30 5.47
CA GLY A 171 -14.04 1.64 5.41
C GLY A 171 -14.20 2.19 3.99
N ALA A 172 -13.27 1.86 3.09
CA ALA A 172 -13.26 2.27 1.69
C ALA A 172 -12.37 1.33 0.85
N VAL A 173 -12.55 1.34 -0.46
CA VAL A 173 -11.75 0.56 -1.43
C VAL A 173 -11.28 1.50 -2.54
N LEU A 174 -9.97 1.53 -2.81
CA LEU A 174 -9.41 2.15 -4.01
C LEU A 174 -8.94 1.04 -4.96
N MET A 175 -9.78 0.67 -5.91
CA MET A 175 -9.43 -0.28 -6.97
C MET A 175 -8.48 0.37 -7.96
N LYS A 176 -7.29 -0.23 -8.17
CA LYS A 176 -6.27 0.26 -9.12
C LYS A 176 -6.50 -0.38 -10.51
N GLY A 177 -6.85 0.44 -11.50
CA GLY A 177 -7.16 -0.01 -12.87
C GLY A 177 -5.96 -0.07 -13.82
N GLY A 178 -4.73 0.06 -13.30
CA GLY A 178 -3.52 0.05 -14.13
C GLY A 178 -3.26 -1.22 -14.95
N HIS A 179 -4.02 -2.29 -14.70
CA HIS A 179 -3.97 -3.57 -15.43
C HIS A 179 -5.04 -3.67 -16.55
N LEU A 180 -5.93 -2.69 -16.68
CA LEU A 180 -6.83 -2.62 -17.84
C LEU A 180 -6.03 -2.18 -19.06
N ASP A 181 -6.36 -2.76 -20.22
CA ASP A 181 -5.76 -2.42 -21.53
C ASP A 181 -6.40 -1.12 -22.06
N ASP A 182 -6.10 0.02 -21.42
CA ASP A 182 -6.66 1.30 -21.79
C ASP A 182 -5.56 2.38 -21.84
N ALA A 183 -5.75 3.43 -22.62
CA ALA A 183 -4.86 4.58 -22.70
C ALA A 183 -4.79 5.38 -21.39
N GLU A 184 -5.83 5.28 -20.57
CA GLU A 184 -5.89 5.82 -19.22
C GLU A 184 -5.64 4.70 -18.17
N SER A 185 -5.30 5.11 -16.96
CA SER A 185 -5.25 4.23 -15.79
C SER A 185 -6.38 4.61 -14.83
N PRO A 186 -7.62 4.11 -15.07
CA PRO A 186 -8.75 4.47 -14.23
C PRO A 186 -8.64 3.77 -12.86
N ASP A 187 -8.70 4.54 -11.78
CA ASP A 187 -8.88 3.99 -10.45
C ASP A 187 -10.28 4.36 -9.95
N TRP A 188 -10.91 3.45 -9.22
CA TRP A 188 -12.22 3.66 -8.64
C TRP A 188 -12.17 3.62 -7.13
N LEU A 189 -12.64 4.69 -6.50
CA LEU A 189 -12.87 4.78 -5.06
C LEU A 189 -14.30 4.39 -4.74
N PHE A 190 -14.48 3.44 -3.82
CA PHE A 190 -15.77 3.01 -3.29
C PHE A 190 -15.81 3.36 -1.79
N THR A 191 -16.86 4.06 -1.39
CA THR A 191 -17.16 4.42 0.00
C THR A 191 -18.62 4.17 0.28
N ARG A 192 -19.04 4.32 1.53
CA ARG A 192 -20.46 4.23 1.90
C ARG A 192 -21.31 5.32 1.26
N ASP A 193 -20.68 6.43 0.88
CA ASP A 193 -21.37 7.61 0.28
C ASP A 193 -21.47 7.51 -1.24
N GLY A 194 -20.86 6.50 -1.85
CA GLY A 194 -20.88 6.26 -3.30
C GLY A 194 -19.53 5.90 -3.89
N GLU A 195 -19.46 5.96 -5.22
CA GLU A 195 -18.30 5.61 -6.01
C GLU A 195 -17.79 6.81 -6.82
N MET A 196 -16.47 6.90 -6.99
CA MET A 196 -15.83 7.99 -7.74
C MET A 196 -14.69 7.45 -8.61
N ARG A 197 -14.67 7.89 -9.87
CA ARG A 197 -13.62 7.57 -10.84
C ARG A 197 -12.49 8.60 -10.80
N PHE A 198 -11.26 8.13 -10.80
CA PHE A 198 -10.05 8.95 -10.93
C PHE A 198 -9.26 8.47 -12.14
N THR A 199 -8.87 9.39 -12.99
CA THR A 199 -8.05 9.11 -14.17
C THR A 199 -6.73 9.86 -14.08
N ALA A 200 -5.70 9.27 -14.69
CA ALA A 200 -4.45 9.93 -14.97
C ALA A 200 -3.91 9.36 -16.29
N PRO A 201 -3.26 10.18 -17.14
CA PRO A 201 -2.54 9.69 -18.28
C PRO A 201 -1.49 8.66 -17.86
N ARG A 202 -1.31 7.61 -18.66
CA ARG A 202 -0.23 6.64 -18.43
C ARG A 202 1.12 7.33 -18.65
N VAL A 203 1.98 7.25 -17.67
CA VAL A 203 3.38 7.70 -17.80
C VAL A 203 4.18 6.58 -18.47
N GLN A 204 4.84 6.92 -19.58
CA GLN A 204 5.68 5.98 -20.31
C GLN A 204 7.05 5.90 -19.62
N THR A 205 7.21 4.93 -18.73
CA THR A 205 8.47 4.61 -18.05
C THR A 205 8.53 3.13 -17.70
N LYS A 206 9.73 2.55 -17.70
CA LYS A 206 10.00 1.22 -17.15
C LYS A 206 10.23 1.24 -15.64
N ASN A 207 10.50 2.42 -15.07
CA ASN A 207 10.87 2.62 -13.67
C ASN A 207 9.62 2.72 -12.79
N THR A 208 8.95 1.58 -12.57
CA THR A 208 7.66 1.47 -11.86
C THR A 208 7.73 0.65 -10.58
N HIS A 209 8.97 0.32 -10.11
CA HIS A 209 9.16 -0.44 -8.87
C HIS A 209 8.63 0.36 -7.67
N GLY A 210 7.84 -0.30 -6.83
CA GLY A 210 7.26 0.29 -5.63
C GLY A 210 6.12 1.28 -5.85
N THR A 211 5.56 1.40 -7.06
CA THR A 211 4.41 2.30 -7.33
C THR A 211 3.23 2.04 -6.38
N GLY A 212 2.88 0.78 -6.10
CA GLY A 212 1.80 0.41 -5.16
C GLY A 212 2.12 0.85 -3.74
N CYS A 213 3.30 0.50 -3.23
CA CYS A 213 3.77 0.92 -1.91
C CYS A 213 3.77 2.45 -1.77
N THR A 214 4.26 3.16 -2.80
CA THR A 214 4.32 4.62 -2.82
C THR A 214 2.92 5.24 -2.79
N LEU A 215 1.96 4.70 -3.58
CA LEU A 215 0.57 5.20 -3.56
C LEU A 215 -0.08 5.02 -2.19
N SER A 216 -0.01 3.82 -1.63
CA SER A 216 -0.62 3.52 -0.33
C SER A 216 0.02 4.33 0.81
N ALA A 217 1.33 4.55 0.78
CA ALA A 217 2.03 5.42 1.71
C ALA A 217 1.63 6.90 1.54
N ALA A 218 1.47 7.39 0.29
CA ALA A 218 0.98 8.74 0.03
C ALA A 218 -0.44 8.95 0.57
N LEU A 219 -1.33 7.98 0.34
CA LEU A 219 -2.69 8.00 0.88
C LEU A 219 -2.68 8.07 2.41
N ALA A 220 -1.84 7.29 3.07
CA ALA A 220 -1.69 7.33 4.52
C ALA A 220 -1.17 8.69 5.01
N ALA A 221 -0.10 9.23 4.41
CA ALA A 221 0.49 10.51 4.80
C ALA A 221 -0.48 11.69 4.63
N LEU A 222 -1.31 11.65 3.59
CA LEU A 222 -2.23 12.73 3.23
C LEU A 222 -3.58 12.64 3.95
N ARG A 223 -4.03 11.43 4.34
CA ARG A 223 -5.34 11.21 4.96
C ARG A 223 -5.66 12.16 6.11
N PRO A 224 -4.74 12.43 7.06
CA PRO A 224 -5.04 13.33 8.18
C PRO A 224 -5.20 14.82 7.80
N ARG A 225 -4.91 15.20 6.55
CA ARG A 225 -5.03 16.58 6.04
C ARG A 225 -6.36 16.83 5.36
N HIS A 226 -7.10 15.78 5.01
CA HIS A 226 -8.34 15.85 4.26
C HIS A 226 -9.52 15.32 5.06
N ASN A 227 -10.69 15.88 4.85
CA ASN A 227 -11.92 15.41 5.49
C ASN A 227 -12.45 14.10 4.88
N GLY A 228 -12.10 13.80 3.62
CA GLY A 228 -12.60 12.64 2.90
C GLY A 228 -11.54 11.95 2.03
N TRP A 229 -11.84 10.72 1.60
CA TRP A 229 -10.95 9.94 0.74
C TRP A 229 -10.81 10.52 -0.67
N ALA A 230 -11.84 11.18 -1.20
CA ALA A 230 -11.80 11.73 -2.56
C ALA A 230 -10.65 12.72 -2.77
N ASP A 231 -10.49 13.69 -1.84
CA ASP A 231 -9.41 14.67 -1.91
C ASP A 231 -8.05 14.05 -1.61
N THR A 232 -8.01 13.10 -0.66
CA THR A 232 -6.79 12.32 -0.37
C THR A 232 -6.30 11.56 -1.60
N VAL A 233 -7.19 10.86 -2.30
CA VAL A 233 -6.85 10.11 -3.52
C VAL A 233 -6.41 11.05 -4.64
N ARG A 234 -7.10 12.16 -4.83
CA ARG A 234 -6.75 13.14 -5.87
C ARG A 234 -5.34 13.68 -5.68
N GLU A 235 -4.99 14.11 -4.48
CA GLU A 235 -3.67 14.62 -4.17
C GLU A 235 -2.59 13.52 -4.29
N ALA A 236 -2.83 12.34 -3.73
CA ALA A 236 -1.90 11.20 -3.82
C ALA A 236 -1.62 10.78 -5.27
N LYS A 237 -2.65 10.70 -6.13
CA LYS A 237 -2.48 10.37 -7.56
C LYS A 237 -1.71 11.45 -8.31
N THR A 238 -1.99 12.71 -8.06
CA THR A 238 -1.27 13.84 -8.69
C THR A 238 0.21 13.79 -8.32
N TRP A 239 0.52 13.61 -7.05
CA TRP A 239 1.89 13.51 -6.57
C TRP A 239 2.62 12.28 -7.13
N LEU A 240 1.96 11.10 -7.14
CA LEU A 240 2.54 9.88 -7.71
C LEU A 240 2.79 9.99 -9.22
N SER A 241 1.89 10.62 -9.97
CA SER A 241 2.06 10.83 -11.42
C SER A 241 3.29 11.69 -11.70
N ALA A 242 3.54 12.72 -10.89
CA ALA A 242 4.75 13.53 -10.98
C ALA A 242 6.01 12.74 -10.61
N ALA A 243 5.94 11.87 -9.59
CA ALA A 243 7.03 10.98 -9.19
C ALA A 243 7.40 9.97 -10.30
N LEU A 244 6.39 9.43 -10.98
CA LEU A 244 6.57 8.54 -12.14
C LEU A 244 7.17 9.28 -13.34
N ALA A 245 6.68 10.49 -13.65
CA ALA A 245 7.17 11.29 -14.77
C ALA A 245 8.67 11.67 -14.62
N LYS A 246 9.19 11.66 -13.41
CA LYS A 246 10.60 11.93 -13.09
C LYS A 246 11.42 10.67 -12.78
N ALA A 247 10.81 9.48 -12.83
CA ALA A 247 11.49 8.23 -12.46
C ALA A 247 12.74 7.94 -13.32
N ASP A 248 12.71 8.31 -14.60
CA ASP A 248 13.81 8.06 -15.55
C ASP A 248 15.02 9.01 -15.33
N THR A 249 14.91 10.00 -14.45
CA THR A 249 16.04 10.84 -14.04
C THR A 249 16.91 10.19 -12.97
N LEU A 250 16.45 9.06 -12.39
CA LEU A 250 17.21 8.28 -11.41
C LEU A 250 18.01 7.18 -12.09
N GLU A 251 19.26 7.02 -11.70
CA GLU A 251 20.14 5.91 -12.12
C GLU A 251 20.24 4.89 -11.00
N VAL A 252 19.22 4.00 -10.87
CA VAL A 252 19.16 3.00 -9.81
C VAL A 252 19.11 1.60 -10.41
N GLY A 253 20.25 0.93 -10.39
CA GLY A 253 20.39 -0.46 -10.81
C GLY A 253 20.14 -0.70 -12.30
N HIS A 254 20.06 -1.97 -12.71
CA HIS A 254 19.97 -2.38 -14.11
C HIS A 254 18.64 -3.07 -14.46
N GLY A 255 17.73 -3.20 -13.50
CA GLY A 255 16.40 -3.79 -13.66
C GLY A 255 15.31 -2.72 -13.71
N ILE A 256 14.14 -3.04 -13.12
CA ILE A 256 13.03 -2.10 -12.98
C ILE A 256 13.36 -1.10 -11.86
N GLY A 257 13.60 0.16 -12.23
CA GLY A 257 13.94 1.22 -11.28
C GLY A 257 12.72 1.73 -10.50
N PRO A 258 12.98 2.48 -9.40
CA PRO A 258 11.91 3.05 -8.56
C PRO A 258 11.33 4.33 -9.14
N VAL A 259 10.19 4.76 -8.58
CA VAL A 259 9.66 6.12 -8.76
C VAL A 259 10.55 7.14 -8.06
N HIS A 260 10.52 8.41 -8.51
CA HIS A 260 11.31 9.48 -7.90
C HIS A 260 10.56 10.13 -6.73
N HIS A 261 10.68 9.57 -5.51
CA HIS A 261 9.95 10.05 -4.32
C HIS A 261 10.22 11.53 -3.99
N PHE A 262 11.43 12.03 -4.28
CA PHE A 262 11.83 13.40 -3.98
C PHE A 262 11.82 14.33 -5.21
N HIS A 263 11.04 14.00 -6.23
CA HIS A 263 10.96 14.74 -7.50
C HIS A 263 10.70 16.25 -7.37
N ALA A 264 10.16 16.71 -6.25
CA ALA A 264 9.91 18.12 -5.96
C ALA A 264 11.07 18.81 -5.20
N TRP A 265 12.11 18.05 -4.81
CA TRP A 265 13.19 18.53 -3.98
C TRP A 265 14.53 18.56 -4.70
N TRP A 266 14.80 17.58 -5.53
CA TRP A 266 16.06 17.47 -6.32
C TRP A 266 15.87 16.61 -7.56
#